data_c22cd4bd5ce5abd6c8ff392f1de69964
#
_entry.id   c22cd4bd5ce5abd6c8ff392f1de69964
#
_cell.length_a   1.000
_cell.length_b   1.000
_cell.length_c   1.000
_cell.angle_alpha   90.00
_cell.angle_beta   90.00
_cell.angle_gamma   90.00
#
_symmetry.space_group_name_H-M   'P 1'
#
loop_
_entity.id
_entity.type
_entity.pdbx_description
1 polymer ?
#
loop_
_entity_poly.entity_id
_entity_poly.type
_entity_poly.pdbx_seq_one_letter_code
_entity_poly.pdbx_strand_id
1 'polypeptide(L)'
;FYNKILKKNFSFIPNHKKRKTYTLIDKSKIIISSGSTIGIESLGRKNKTVLINPLFNIFPFKKNFFGYFTKQKDLGFFWYSGLDEKIIIKTIDKVLNFKEKKWEQILKKYKIETSIYDYNNKKLKEELIRFLESKKLSIRNYLK
;
A
#
# COMPACT_ATOMS: atom_id res chain seq x y z
N PHE A 1 -20.85 -2.43 -16.89
CA PHE A 1 -19.58 -3.11 -17.15
C PHE A 1 -19.24 -4.08 -16.01
N TYR A 2 -19.06 -3.60 -14.77
CA TYR A 2 -18.67 -4.43 -13.63
C TYR A 2 -19.66 -5.55 -13.31
N ASN A 3 -20.97 -5.31 -13.40
CA ASN A 3 -21.99 -6.34 -13.16
C ASN A 3 -21.88 -7.53 -14.11
N LYS A 4 -21.41 -7.30 -15.36
CA LYS A 4 -21.22 -8.34 -16.35
C LYS A 4 -20.02 -9.23 -16.02
N ILE A 5 -18.95 -8.67 -15.43
CA ILE A 5 -17.69 -9.37 -15.15
C ILE A 5 -17.74 -10.06 -13.78
N LEU A 6 -18.19 -9.34 -12.75
CA LEU A 6 -18.11 -9.79 -11.35
C LEU A 6 -19.35 -10.57 -10.88
N LYS A 7 -20.35 -10.77 -11.78
CA LYS A 7 -21.61 -11.46 -11.47
C LYS A 7 -22.29 -10.85 -10.23
N LYS A 8 -22.70 -11.64 -9.23
CA LYS A 8 -23.56 -11.14 -8.14
C LYS A 8 -22.86 -10.80 -6.82
N ASN A 9 -21.55 -10.98 -6.70
CA ASN A 9 -20.89 -10.97 -5.39
C ASN A 9 -19.99 -9.76 -5.12
N PHE A 10 -20.38 -8.57 -5.58
CA PHE A 10 -19.63 -7.35 -5.28
C PHE A 10 -20.55 -6.20 -4.89
N SER A 11 -20.02 -5.26 -4.13
CA SER A 11 -20.67 -3.97 -3.84
C SER A 11 -19.80 -2.85 -4.37
N PHE A 12 -20.40 -1.95 -5.15
CA PHE A 12 -19.77 -0.72 -5.55
C PHE A 12 -19.97 0.33 -4.46
N ILE A 13 -18.88 0.84 -3.91
CA ILE A 13 -18.93 1.92 -2.92
C ILE A 13 -18.48 3.20 -3.62
N PRO A 14 -19.41 4.10 -3.97
CA PRO A 14 -19.07 5.34 -4.63
C PRO A 14 -18.24 6.24 -3.71
N ASN A 15 -17.36 7.04 -4.31
CA ASN A 15 -16.57 8.01 -3.58
C ASN A 15 -17.46 9.16 -3.10
N HIS A 16 -17.93 9.12 -1.87
CA HIS A 16 -18.72 10.17 -1.25
C HIS A 16 -17.84 11.23 -0.59
N LYS A 17 -18.40 12.43 -0.36
CA LYS A 17 -17.77 13.58 0.29
C LYS A 17 -17.06 13.27 1.63
N LYS A 18 -17.48 12.22 2.34
CA LYS A 18 -16.80 11.71 3.54
C LYS A 18 -15.91 10.54 3.17
N ARG A 19 -14.60 10.74 3.17
CA ARG A 19 -13.59 9.72 2.85
C ARG A 19 -13.66 8.55 3.83
N LYS A 20 -14.38 7.49 3.46
CA LYS A 20 -14.47 6.24 4.22
C LYS A 20 -13.43 5.20 3.80
N THR A 21 -12.54 5.54 2.86
CA THR A 21 -11.59 4.61 2.26
C THR A 21 -10.71 3.92 3.29
N TYR A 22 -10.13 4.66 4.21
CA TYR A 22 -9.27 4.07 5.26
C TYR A 22 -10.05 3.15 6.21
N THR A 23 -11.26 3.51 6.58
CA THR A 23 -12.13 2.65 7.39
C THR A 23 -12.45 1.34 6.70
N LEU A 24 -12.66 1.37 5.37
CA LEU A 24 -12.90 0.18 4.57
C LEU A 24 -11.66 -0.70 4.49
N ILE A 25 -10.49 -0.09 4.24
CA ILE A 25 -9.20 -0.77 4.20
C ILE A 25 -8.94 -1.50 5.53
N ASP A 26 -9.10 -0.80 6.65
CA ASP A 26 -8.80 -1.36 7.98
C ASP A 26 -9.76 -2.47 8.40
N LYS A 27 -10.95 -2.54 7.80
CA LYS A 27 -11.93 -3.61 8.01
C LYS A 27 -11.82 -4.75 7.01
N SER A 28 -11.03 -4.60 5.97
CA SER A 28 -10.92 -5.60 4.91
C SER A 28 -9.96 -6.72 5.29
N LYS A 29 -10.31 -7.97 4.97
CA LYS A 29 -9.43 -9.12 5.16
C LYS A 29 -8.21 -9.08 4.25
N ILE A 30 -8.37 -8.50 3.07
CA ILE A 30 -7.31 -8.31 2.07
C ILE A 30 -7.65 -7.12 1.18
N ILE A 31 -6.63 -6.39 0.76
CA ILE A 31 -6.72 -5.30 -0.20
C ILE A 31 -6.04 -5.74 -1.50
N ILE A 32 -6.68 -5.50 -2.64
CA ILE A 32 -6.08 -5.71 -3.96
C ILE A 32 -6.02 -4.34 -4.62
N SER A 33 -4.83 -3.93 -5.02
CA SER A 33 -4.60 -2.61 -5.61
C SER A 33 -3.79 -2.71 -6.89
N SER A 34 -4.19 -1.91 -7.87
CA SER A 34 -3.48 -1.74 -9.14
C SER A 34 -3.15 -0.27 -9.34
N GLY A 35 -1.87 0.11 -9.16
CA GLY A 35 -1.37 1.46 -9.44
C GLY A 35 -1.89 2.59 -8.53
N SER A 36 -2.59 2.29 -7.48
CA SER A 36 -3.08 3.30 -6.54
C SER A 36 -2.17 3.43 -5.32
N THR A 37 -1.91 4.66 -4.88
CA THR A 37 -1.17 4.95 -3.64
C THR A 37 -1.81 4.29 -2.42
N ILE A 38 -3.13 4.08 -2.46
CA ILE A 38 -3.86 3.41 -1.38
C ILE A 38 -3.34 2.00 -1.10
N GLY A 39 -2.79 1.30 -2.09
CA GLY A 39 -2.15 0.00 -1.89
C GLY A 39 -0.89 0.12 -1.04
N ILE A 40 -0.06 1.11 -1.29
CA ILE A 40 1.16 1.38 -0.49
C ILE A 40 0.79 1.85 0.92
N GLU A 41 -0.18 2.74 1.02
CA GLU A 41 -0.69 3.23 2.31
C GLU A 41 -1.28 2.07 3.15
N SER A 42 -1.97 1.13 2.51
CA SER A 42 -2.49 -0.08 3.17
C SER A 42 -1.38 -0.97 3.72
N LEU A 43 -0.28 -1.15 2.98
CA LEU A 43 0.91 -1.85 3.47
C LEU A 43 1.51 -1.13 4.68
N GLY A 44 1.65 0.20 4.62
CA GLY A 44 2.13 1.02 5.74
C GLY A 44 1.26 0.91 6.99
N ARG A 45 -0.05 0.64 6.81
CA ARG A 45 -1.03 0.37 7.88
C ARG A 45 -1.03 -1.09 8.33
N LYS A 46 -0.11 -1.91 7.80
CA LYS A 46 0.03 -3.36 8.04
C LYS A 46 -1.12 -4.23 7.51
N ASN A 47 -2.00 -3.69 6.69
CA ASN A 47 -3.07 -4.48 6.09
C ASN A 47 -2.52 -5.49 5.09
N LYS A 48 -3.11 -6.69 5.03
CA LYS A 48 -2.81 -7.67 3.99
C LYS A 48 -3.16 -7.08 2.63
N THR A 49 -2.16 -6.88 1.78
CA THR A 49 -2.33 -6.18 0.52
C THR A 49 -1.61 -6.92 -0.59
N VAL A 50 -2.29 -7.06 -1.73
CA VAL A 50 -1.70 -7.57 -2.97
C VAL A 50 -1.67 -6.44 -4.00
N LEU A 51 -0.51 -6.24 -4.61
CA LEU A 51 -0.30 -5.25 -5.65
C LEU A 51 -0.23 -5.95 -7.00
N ILE A 52 -1.08 -5.56 -7.93
CA ILE A 52 -1.11 -6.12 -9.30
C ILE A 52 -0.79 -5.02 -10.31
N ASN A 53 0.19 -5.29 -11.17
CA ASN A 53 0.50 -4.40 -12.28
C ASN A 53 0.03 -5.04 -13.60
N PRO A 54 -1.19 -4.74 -14.08
CA PRO A 54 -1.68 -5.25 -15.35
C PRO A 54 -1.04 -4.56 -16.56
N LEU A 55 -0.37 -3.41 -16.35
CA LEU A 55 0.25 -2.59 -17.39
C LEU A 55 1.76 -2.87 -17.53
N PHE A 56 2.20 -4.07 -17.11
CA PHE A 56 3.61 -4.43 -17.06
C PHE A 56 4.33 -4.37 -18.42
N ASN A 57 3.59 -4.48 -19.53
CA ASN A 57 4.12 -4.38 -20.89
C ASN A 57 4.27 -2.94 -21.39
N ILE A 58 3.66 -1.97 -20.71
CA ILE A 58 3.58 -0.58 -21.18
C ILE A 58 4.65 0.24 -20.47
N PHE A 59 5.53 0.86 -21.25
CA PHE A 59 6.45 1.86 -20.71
C PHE A 59 5.68 3.12 -20.25
N PRO A 60 5.95 3.71 -19.07
CA PRO A 60 7.04 3.41 -18.13
C PRO A 60 6.73 2.37 -17.06
N PHE A 61 5.62 1.66 -17.12
CA PHE A 61 5.12 0.75 -16.08
C PHE A 61 5.85 -0.59 -16.02
N LYS A 62 6.77 -0.83 -16.95
CA LYS A 62 7.49 -2.09 -17.08
C LYS A 62 8.38 -2.44 -15.88
N LYS A 63 8.97 -1.42 -15.23
CA LYS A 63 9.87 -1.61 -14.09
C LYS A 63 9.50 -0.63 -12.96
N ASN A 64 9.79 -1.04 -11.73
CA ASN A 64 9.60 -0.19 -10.54
C ASN A 64 8.18 0.32 -10.30
N PHE A 65 7.18 -0.30 -10.92
CA PHE A 65 5.78 0.12 -10.78
C PHE A 65 5.32 0.23 -9.33
N PHE A 66 5.79 -0.67 -8.47
CA PHE A 66 5.46 -0.68 -7.04
C PHE A 66 6.52 -0.04 -6.16
N GLY A 67 7.56 0.55 -6.76
CA GLY A 67 8.62 1.24 -6.03
C GLY A 67 9.77 0.33 -5.58
N TYR A 68 10.57 0.84 -4.67
CA TYR A 68 11.88 0.29 -4.29
C TYR A 68 11.86 -1.13 -3.71
N PHE A 69 10.81 -1.54 -3.04
CA PHE A 69 10.77 -2.83 -2.34
C PHE A 69 10.64 -4.03 -3.29
N THR A 70 10.22 -3.82 -4.53
CA THR A 70 10.08 -4.90 -5.52
C THR A 70 11.42 -5.34 -6.11
N LYS A 71 12.46 -4.52 -6.01
CA LYS A 71 13.78 -4.76 -6.61
C LYS A 71 13.68 -5.18 -8.08
N GLN A 72 12.74 -4.61 -8.82
CA GLN A 72 12.51 -4.85 -10.25
C GLN A 72 12.12 -6.31 -10.60
N LYS A 73 11.66 -7.10 -9.66
CA LYS A 73 11.14 -8.45 -9.91
C LYS A 73 9.65 -8.38 -10.24
N ASP A 74 9.24 -9.16 -11.24
CA ASP A 74 7.84 -9.18 -11.67
C ASP A 74 6.93 -9.90 -10.65
N LEU A 75 7.47 -10.82 -9.88
CA LEU A 75 6.73 -11.58 -8.87
C LEU A 75 7.41 -11.52 -7.51
N GLY A 76 6.64 -11.23 -6.49
CA GLY A 76 7.07 -11.22 -5.10
C GLY A 76 6.14 -11.92 -4.14
N PHE A 77 6.27 -11.61 -2.86
CA PHE A 77 5.42 -12.21 -1.83
C PHE A 77 3.98 -11.69 -1.91
N PHE A 78 3.79 -10.43 -2.28
CA PHE A 78 2.50 -9.75 -2.28
C PHE A 78 2.32 -8.83 -3.50
N TRP A 79 3.10 -9.03 -4.56
CA TRP A 79 2.92 -8.31 -5.82
C TRP A 79 3.15 -9.22 -7.02
N TYR A 80 2.53 -8.85 -8.13
CA TYR A 80 2.75 -9.45 -9.42
C TYR A 80 2.58 -8.43 -10.55
N SER A 81 3.55 -8.37 -11.45
CA SER A 81 3.49 -7.59 -12.69
C SER A 81 3.19 -8.53 -13.84
N GLY A 82 1.92 -8.63 -14.21
CA GLY A 82 1.45 -9.54 -15.29
C GLY A 82 -0.04 -9.76 -15.25
N LEU A 83 -0.52 -10.56 -16.21
CA LEU A 83 -1.93 -10.87 -16.41
C LEU A 83 -2.26 -12.36 -16.25
N ASP A 84 -1.32 -13.18 -15.80
CA ASP A 84 -1.59 -14.60 -15.55
C ASP A 84 -2.55 -14.76 -14.36
N GLU A 85 -3.77 -15.17 -14.65
CA GLU A 85 -4.83 -15.34 -13.66
C GLU A 85 -4.44 -16.33 -12.55
N LYS A 86 -3.77 -17.42 -12.90
CA LYS A 86 -3.34 -18.45 -11.92
C LYS A 86 -2.34 -17.86 -10.92
N ILE A 87 -1.41 -17.04 -11.41
CA ILE A 87 -0.42 -16.37 -10.55
C ILE A 87 -1.10 -15.32 -9.67
N ILE A 88 -2.05 -14.56 -10.23
CA ILE A 88 -2.83 -13.56 -9.48
C ILE A 88 -3.58 -14.25 -8.34
N ILE A 89 -4.38 -15.28 -8.63
CA ILE A 89 -5.16 -16.03 -7.63
C ILE A 89 -4.23 -16.61 -6.57
N LYS A 90 -3.17 -17.29 -6.97
CA LYS A 90 -2.19 -17.89 -6.05
C LYS A 90 -1.55 -16.84 -5.13
N THR A 91 -1.28 -15.64 -5.63
CA THR A 91 -0.71 -14.56 -4.83
C THR A 91 -1.73 -14.03 -3.82
N ILE A 92 -2.98 -13.87 -4.22
CA ILE A 92 -4.08 -13.45 -3.34
C ILE A 92 -4.29 -14.48 -2.22
N ASP A 93 -4.45 -15.75 -2.56
CA ASP A 93 -4.66 -16.84 -1.59
C ASP A 93 -3.51 -16.95 -0.59
N LYS A 94 -2.29 -16.84 -1.08
CA LYS A 94 -1.09 -16.87 -0.25
C LYS A 94 -1.10 -15.74 0.78
N VAL A 95 -1.38 -14.49 0.36
CA VAL A 95 -1.41 -13.33 1.26
C VAL A 95 -2.57 -13.42 2.24
N LEU A 96 -3.74 -13.81 1.77
CA LEU A 96 -4.95 -13.98 2.59
C LEU A 96 -4.69 -14.97 3.75
N ASN A 97 -4.00 -16.07 3.45
CA ASN A 97 -3.72 -17.17 4.40
C ASN A 97 -2.48 -16.95 5.29
N PHE A 98 -1.73 -15.86 5.13
CA PHE A 98 -0.65 -15.58 6.07
C PHE A 98 -1.19 -15.33 7.48
N LYS A 99 -0.55 -15.96 8.47
CA LYS A 99 -0.71 -15.57 9.88
C LYS A 99 -0.12 -14.17 10.09
N GLU A 100 -0.66 -13.40 11.03
CA GLU A 100 -0.24 -12.00 11.28
C GLU A 100 1.27 -11.88 11.51
N LYS A 101 1.85 -12.73 12.34
CA LYS A 101 3.30 -12.76 12.61
C LYS A 101 4.11 -12.95 11.32
N LYS A 102 3.65 -13.81 10.40
CA LYS A 102 4.32 -14.03 9.11
C LYS A 102 4.21 -12.82 8.21
N TRP A 103 3.03 -12.19 8.19
CA TRP A 103 2.80 -10.96 7.44
C TRP A 103 3.71 -9.83 7.90
N GLU A 104 3.80 -9.59 9.20
CA GLU A 104 4.72 -8.59 9.77
C GLU A 104 6.19 -8.85 9.41
N GLN A 105 6.64 -10.11 9.46
CA GLN A 105 8.00 -10.48 9.02
C GLN A 105 8.25 -10.12 7.56
N ILE A 106 7.24 -10.33 6.69
CA ILE A 106 7.33 -9.96 5.27
C ILE A 106 7.44 -8.44 5.12
N LEU A 107 6.60 -7.67 5.80
CA LEU A 107 6.65 -6.20 5.76
C LEU A 107 8.01 -5.67 6.21
N LYS A 108 8.56 -6.19 7.31
CA LYS A 108 9.92 -5.86 7.78
C LYS A 108 10.98 -6.19 6.74
N LYS A 109 10.94 -7.39 6.15
CA LYS A 109 11.89 -7.82 5.12
C LYS A 109 11.96 -6.82 3.96
N TYR A 110 10.85 -6.25 3.58
CA TYR A 110 10.75 -5.28 2.47
C TYR A 110 10.85 -3.83 2.93
N LYS A 111 11.17 -3.58 4.20
CA LYS A 111 11.31 -2.23 4.77
C LYS A 111 10.06 -1.36 4.58
N ILE A 112 8.89 -1.98 4.59
CA ILE A 112 7.61 -1.25 4.47
C ILE A 112 7.39 -0.30 5.67
N GLU A 113 8.09 -0.51 6.77
CA GLU A 113 8.13 0.39 7.94
C GLU A 113 8.50 1.84 7.59
N THR A 114 9.20 2.08 6.48
CA THR A 114 9.47 3.45 6.01
C THR A 114 8.23 4.15 5.46
N SER A 115 7.18 3.38 5.17
CA SER A 115 5.88 3.88 4.72
C SER A 115 4.82 3.79 5.82
N ILE A 116 5.24 3.66 7.09
CA ILE A 116 4.33 3.51 8.22
C ILE A 116 3.40 4.72 8.31
N TYR A 117 2.11 4.43 8.39
CA TYR A 117 1.11 5.42 8.74
C TYR A 117 1.40 5.95 10.14
N ASP A 118 1.74 7.23 10.21
CA ASP A 118 2.03 7.92 11.45
C ASP A 118 0.84 8.81 11.82
N TYR A 119 0.04 8.34 12.76
CA TYR A 119 -1.09 9.11 13.25
C TYR A 119 -0.61 10.43 13.86
N ASN A 120 -1.20 11.54 13.43
CA ASN A 120 -0.80 12.90 13.79
C ASN A 120 0.58 13.36 13.28
N ASN A 121 1.17 12.66 12.33
CA ASN A 121 2.49 13.01 11.76
C ASN A 121 3.59 13.19 12.83
N LYS A 122 3.58 12.35 13.87
CA LYS A 122 4.49 12.48 15.02
C LYS A 122 5.96 12.43 14.59
N LYS A 123 6.33 11.45 13.78
CA LYS A 123 7.70 11.32 13.26
C LYS A 123 8.12 12.51 12.41
N LEU A 124 7.23 12.95 11.52
CA LEU A 124 7.50 14.15 10.71
C LEU A 124 7.73 15.37 11.57
N LYS A 125 6.91 15.58 12.61
CA LYS A 125 7.08 16.67 13.56
C LYS A 125 8.41 16.58 14.30
N GLU A 126 8.78 15.41 14.79
CA GLU A 126 10.05 15.16 15.47
C GLU A 126 11.25 15.47 14.56
N GLU A 127 11.22 15.00 13.30
CA GLU A 127 12.28 15.28 12.33
C GLU A 127 12.36 16.77 11.95
N LEU A 128 11.23 17.44 11.79
CA LEU A 128 11.19 18.88 11.54
C LEU A 128 11.78 19.67 12.73
N ILE A 129 11.43 19.28 13.96
CA ILE A 129 11.99 19.91 15.16
C ILE A 129 13.52 19.74 15.19
N ARG A 130 14.03 18.51 15.00
CA ARG A 130 15.48 18.25 14.94
C ARG A 130 16.17 19.06 13.86
N PHE A 131 15.55 19.16 12.66
CA PHE A 131 16.10 19.96 11.57
C PHE A 131 16.19 21.45 11.94
N LEU A 132 15.13 22.03 12.50
CA LEU A 132 15.09 23.42 12.93
C LEU A 132 16.11 23.71 14.03
N GLU A 133 16.23 22.83 15.02
CA GLU A 133 17.25 22.89 16.07
C GLU A 133 18.67 22.85 15.49
N SER A 134 18.94 21.93 14.55
CA SER A 134 20.24 21.81 13.88
C SER A 134 20.63 23.07 13.12
N LYS A 135 19.65 23.84 12.65
CA LYS A 135 19.84 25.13 11.94
C LYS A 135 19.81 26.33 12.87
N LYS A 136 19.72 26.12 14.18
CA LYS A 136 19.56 27.21 15.18
C LYS A 136 18.37 28.15 14.89
N LEU A 137 17.35 27.62 14.20
CA LEU A 137 16.13 28.37 13.88
C LEU A 137 15.17 28.29 15.07
N SER A 138 14.71 29.43 15.56
CA SER A 138 13.75 29.47 16.67
C SER A 138 12.38 28.96 16.21
N ILE A 139 11.92 27.87 16.81
CA ILE A 139 10.60 27.27 16.53
C ILE A 139 9.45 28.21 16.90
N ARG A 140 9.67 29.16 17.81
CA ARG A 140 8.64 30.10 18.30
C ARG A 140 8.01 30.98 17.23
N ASN A 141 8.67 31.17 16.09
CA ASN A 141 8.19 32.07 15.02
C ASN A 141 7.29 31.35 13.99
N TYR A 142 7.13 30.03 14.04
CA TYR A 142 6.45 29.27 13.01
C TYR A 142 5.21 28.48 13.51
N LEU A 143 4.92 28.53 14.80
CA LEU A 143 3.78 27.85 15.43
C LEU A 143 2.68 28.80 15.92
N LYS A 144 2.60 29.99 15.32
CA LYS A 144 1.46 30.91 15.52
C LYS A 144 0.39 30.69 14.47
#